data_bca4ff08111e4335c2761ec8f456d051
#
_entry.id   bca4ff08111e4335c2761ec8f456d051
#
_cell.length_a   1.000
_cell.length_b   1.000
_cell.length_c   1.000
_cell.angle_alpha   90.00
_cell.angle_beta   90.00
_cell.angle_gamma   90.00
#
_symmetry.space_group_name_H-M   'P 1'
#
loop_
_entity.id
_entity.type
_entity.pdbx_description
1 polymer ?
#
loop_
_entity_poly.entity_id
_entity_poly.type
_entity_poly.pdbx_seq_one_letter_code
_entity_poly.pdbx_strand_id
1 'polypeptide(L)'
;MTAAGATQPSVVVVTGGCSGIGLATSTRLAADGFTVAVLDIQAPDSEPGAALTLRCDVTDEKDVEAATAAVLERFGRIDVLVNNAGITGSQQATRCHETPVAEWDRVHAVNVRGPFLCSRAVLPSMMARGTGHIITIVSVAGFIAFPGRCAYTASKGAALMLTRSIAVDYAAAGIRANAVCPGMVYTPMTSWRLDQPDLRAAVEDRIPVGRVAVPEEIADAVALLASGRLGYMTGHPLVVDGGMSAL
;
A
#
# COMPACT_ATOMS: atom_id res chain seq x y z
N MET A 1 -39.54 -9.00 -17.21
CA MET A 1 -38.69 -8.20 -16.34
C MET A 1 -37.71 -9.16 -15.72
N THR A 2 -36.55 -9.33 -16.36
CA THR A 2 -35.45 -10.12 -15.81
C THR A 2 -34.80 -9.32 -14.68
N ALA A 3 -34.72 -9.92 -13.49
CA ALA A 3 -34.01 -9.34 -12.35
C ALA A 3 -32.59 -8.99 -12.80
N ALA A 4 -32.23 -7.71 -12.73
CA ALA A 4 -30.85 -7.28 -12.91
C ALA A 4 -30.03 -8.04 -11.87
N GLY A 5 -29.17 -8.94 -12.33
CA GLY A 5 -28.27 -9.70 -11.46
C GLY A 5 -27.48 -8.71 -10.63
N ALA A 6 -27.60 -8.80 -9.32
CA ALA A 6 -26.77 -8.03 -8.39
C ALA A 6 -25.31 -8.31 -8.75
N THR A 7 -24.59 -7.32 -9.25
CA THR A 7 -23.16 -7.43 -9.51
C THR A 7 -22.48 -7.71 -8.16
N GLN A 8 -21.76 -8.82 -8.08
CA GLN A 8 -21.02 -9.15 -6.84
C GLN A 8 -20.07 -7.99 -6.50
N PRO A 9 -19.96 -7.61 -5.21
CA PRO A 9 -19.03 -6.59 -4.78
C PRO A 9 -17.61 -6.88 -5.26
N SER A 10 -16.87 -5.87 -5.65
CA SER A 10 -15.46 -6.00 -6.02
C SER A 10 -14.63 -6.46 -4.82
N VAL A 11 -13.73 -7.40 -5.05
CA VAL A 11 -12.85 -7.97 -4.02
C VAL A 11 -11.53 -7.21 -3.99
N VAL A 12 -11.18 -6.71 -2.81
CA VAL A 12 -9.92 -5.99 -2.57
C VAL A 12 -9.07 -6.76 -1.57
N VAL A 13 -7.80 -6.94 -1.89
CA VAL A 13 -6.79 -7.45 -0.97
C VAL A 13 -5.96 -6.28 -0.45
N VAL A 14 -5.81 -6.15 0.88
CA VAL A 14 -4.98 -5.13 1.54
C VAL A 14 -3.89 -5.81 2.34
N THR A 15 -2.62 -5.59 2.00
CA THR A 15 -1.49 -6.10 2.79
C THR A 15 -1.13 -5.13 3.92
N GLY A 16 -0.76 -5.65 5.11
CA GLY A 16 -0.53 -4.82 6.28
C GLY A 16 -1.79 -4.08 6.72
N GLY A 17 -2.95 -4.75 6.63
CA GLY A 17 -4.27 -4.15 6.83
C GLY A 17 -4.72 -4.04 8.28
N CYS A 18 -3.95 -4.53 9.26
CA CYS A 18 -4.33 -4.54 10.67
C CYS A 18 -3.87 -3.30 11.45
N SER A 19 -3.19 -2.35 10.82
CA SER A 19 -2.75 -1.12 11.50
C SER A 19 -2.63 0.08 10.55
N GLY A 20 -2.60 1.29 11.12
CA GLY A 20 -2.26 2.53 10.43
C GLY A 20 -3.06 2.76 9.13
N ILE A 21 -2.34 3.09 8.05
CA ILE A 21 -2.95 3.35 6.73
C ILE A 21 -3.70 2.12 6.21
N GLY A 22 -3.17 0.91 6.43
CA GLY A 22 -3.80 -0.33 5.98
C GLY A 22 -5.16 -0.56 6.64
N LEU A 23 -5.26 -0.37 7.95
CA LEU A 23 -6.52 -0.51 8.69
C LEU A 23 -7.55 0.55 8.24
N ALA A 24 -7.13 1.81 8.15
CA ALA A 24 -8.01 2.88 7.66
C ALA A 24 -8.50 2.59 6.23
N THR A 25 -7.61 2.07 5.36
CA THR A 25 -7.95 1.67 3.98
C THR A 25 -8.97 0.52 3.97
N SER A 26 -8.73 -0.53 4.76
CA SER A 26 -9.63 -1.69 4.85
C SER A 26 -11.02 -1.28 5.33
N THR A 27 -11.08 -0.47 6.38
CA THR A 27 -12.33 0.07 6.93
C THR A 27 -13.07 0.95 5.92
N ARG A 28 -12.35 1.85 5.23
CA ARG A 28 -12.93 2.73 4.23
C ARG A 28 -13.49 1.95 3.03
N LEU A 29 -12.73 1.01 2.48
CA LEU A 29 -13.17 0.21 1.36
C LEU A 29 -14.37 -0.67 1.70
N ALA A 30 -14.42 -1.23 2.91
CA ALA A 30 -15.60 -1.97 3.37
C ALA A 30 -16.84 -1.08 3.47
N ALA A 31 -16.70 0.15 3.99
CA ALA A 31 -17.78 1.13 4.03
C ALA A 31 -18.26 1.56 2.63
N ASP A 32 -17.36 1.59 1.64
CA ASP A 32 -17.68 1.87 0.23
C ASP A 32 -18.28 0.64 -0.51
N GLY A 33 -18.51 -0.49 0.20
CA GLY A 33 -19.20 -1.68 -0.34
C GLY A 33 -18.28 -2.70 -1.03
N PHE A 34 -16.97 -2.60 -0.85
CA PHE A 34 -16.04 -3.65 -1.33
C PHE A 34 -16.02 -4.85 -0.38
N THR A 35 -15.77 -6.03 -0.94
CA THR A 35 -15.39 -7.21 -0.15
C THR A 35 -13.90 -7.15 0.13
N VAL A 36 -13.52 -6.91 1.40
CA VAL A 36 -12.12 -6.70 1.78
C VAL A 36 -11.51 -7.96 2.38
N ALA A 37 -10.38 -8.41 1.84
CA ALA A 37 -9.49 -9.41 2.42
C ALA A 37 -8.22 -8.73 2.95
N VAL A 38 -7.90 -8.93 4.22
CA VAL A 38 -6.71 -8.39 4.88
C VAL A 38 -5.65 -9.48 4.98
N LEU A 39 -4.43 -9.16 4.56
CA LEU A 39 -3.23 -9.99 4.73
C LEU A 39 -2.26 -9.26 5.65
N ASP A 40 -1.96 -9.81 6.83
CA ASP A 40 -1.05 -9.19 7.79
C ASP A 40 -0.22 -10.24 8.53
N ILE A 41 1.00 -9.89 8.89
CA ILE A 41 1.86 -10.78 9.68
C ILE A 41 1.34 -10.96 11.11
N GLN A 42 0.57 -10.00 11.62
CA GLN A 42 -0.05 -9.96 12.95
C GLN A 42 -1.58 -10.13 12.87
N ALA A 43 -2.10 -10.76 11.82
CA ALA A 43 -3.53 -10.87 11.62
C ALA A 43 -4.22 -11.55 12.83
N PRO A 44 -5.16 -10.88 13.50
CA PRO A 44 -6.06 -11.49 14.47
C PRO A 44 -7.10 -12.36 13.74
N ASP A 45 -7.90 -13.13 14.51
CA ASP A 45 -8.95 -13.97 13.94
C ASP A 45 -10.02 -13.18 13.17
N SER A 46 -10.18 -11.88 13.47
CA SER A 46 -11.08 -10.98 12.74
C SER A 46 -10.62 -9.52 12.84
N GLU A 47 -10.76 -8.76 11.75
CA GLU A 47 -10.56 -7.32 11.71
C GLU A 47 -11.85 -6.58 11.37
N PRO A 48 -12.12 -5.41 11.96
CA PRO A 48 -13.30 -4.62 11.63
C PRO A 48 -13.37 -4.28 10.14
N GLY A 49 -14.49 -4.64 9.51
CA GLY A 49 -14.73 -4.37 8.09
C GLY A 49 -14.09 -5.36 7.12
N ALA A 50 -13.24 -6.29 7.56
CA ALA A 50 -12.70 -7.34 6.69
C ALA A 50 -13.68 -8.53 6.58
N ALA A 51 -13.89 -9.00 5.36
CA ALA A 51 -14.65 -10.22 5.07
C ALA A 51 -13.78 -11.49 5.23
N LEU A 52 -12.48 -11.32 5.23
CA LEU A 52 -11.47 -12.37 5.43
C LEU A 52 -10.19 -11.73 5.98
N THR A 53 -9.62 -12.31 7.02
CA THR A 53 -8.31 -11.91 7.56
C THR A 53 -7.40 -13.13 7.56
N LEU A 54 -6.21 -13.01 6.99
CA LEU A 54 -5.24 -14.10 6.89
C LEU A 54 -3.87 -13.63 7.39
N ARG A 55 -3.22 -14.48 8.20
CA ARG A 55 -1.81 -14.27 8.52
C ARG A 55 -0.97 -14.50 7.27
N CYS A 56 -0.14 -13.52 6.92
CA CYS A 56 0.73 -13.58 5.75
C CYS A 56 1.98 -12.71 5.96
N ASP A 57 3.14 -13.32 5.85
CA ASP A 57 4.40 -12.59 5.71
C ASP A 57 4.62 -12.28 4.22
N VAL A 58 4.51 -11.02 3.82
CA VAL A 58 4.68 -10.60 2.43
C VAL A 58 6.10 -10.85 1.88
N THR A 59 7.06 -11.15 2.75
CA THR A 59 8.43 -11.49 2.34
C THR A 59 8.61 -12.97 2.01
N ASP A 60 7.65 -13.82 2.39
CA ASP A 60 7.64 -15.25 2.08
C ASP A 60 6.74 -15.54 0.88
N GLU A 61 7.31 -16.11 -0.18
CA GLU A 61 6.60 -16.41 -1.42
C GLU A 61 5.46 -17.42 -1.19
N LYS A 62 5.69 -18.45 -0.34
CA LYS A 62 4.69 -19.50 -0.06
C LYS A 62 3.51 -18.95 0.74
N ASP A 63 3.77 -18.07 1.71
CA ASP A 63 2.72 -17.41 2.48
C ASP A 63 1.83 -16.56 1.55
N VAL A 64 2.45 -15.78 0.65
CA VAL A 64 1.73 -14.95 -0.32
C VAL A 64 0.91 -15.81 -1.30
N GLU A 65 1.47 -16.88 -1.84
CA GLU A 65 0.77 -17.80 -2.73
C GLU A 65 -0.42 -18.45 -2.03
N ALA A 66 -0.22 -18.98 -0.81
CA ALA A 66 -1.28 -19.61 -0.02
C ALA A 66 -2.40 -18.61 0.33
N ALA A 67 -2.07 -17.40 0.78
CA ALA A 67 -3.04 -16.37 1.11
C ALA A 67 -3.83 -15.93 -0.14
N THR A 68 -3.15 -15.74 -1.27
CA THR A 68 -3.82 -15.40 -2.55
C THR A 68 -4.77 -16.50 -3.00
N ALA A 69 -4.35 -17.77 -2.92
CA ALA A 69 -5.18 -18.91 -3.26
C ALA A 69 -6.44 -18.99 -2.37
N ALA A 70 -6.30 -18.77 -1.06
CA ALA A 70 -7.42 -18.78 -0.12
C ALA A 70 -8.43 -17.64 -0.43
N VAL A 71 -7.96 -16.44 -0.81
CA VAL A 71 -8.85 -15.36 -1.25
C VAL A 71 -9.59 -15.73 -2.54
N LEU A 72 -8.89 -16.32 -3.52
CA LEU A 72 -9.49 -16.76 -4.77
C LEU A 72 -10.49 -17.90 -4.56
N GLU A 73 -10.18 -18.86 -3.70
CA GLU A 73 -11.09 -19.94 -3.32
C GLU A 73 -12.36 -19.40 -2.66
N ARG A 74 -12.22 -18.42 -1.77
CA ARG A 74 -13.34 -17.86 -0.99
C ARG A 74 -14.26 -16.96 -1.80
N PHE A 75 -13.70 -16.15 -2.71
CA PHE A 75 -14.44 -15.08 -3.41
C PHE A 75 -14.44 -15.22 -4.94
N GLY A 76 -13.65 -16.10 -5.52
CA GLY A 76 -13.57 -16.37 -6.95
C GLY A 76 -12.83 -15.31 -7.76
N ARG A 77 -12.42 -14.19 -7.12
CA ARG A 77 -11.79 -13.05 -7.81
C ARG A 77 -10.97 -12.16 -6.88
N ILE A 78 -10.04 -11.42 -7.44
CA ILE A 78 -9.37 -10.28 -6.81
C ILE A 78 -9.38 -9.15 -7.85
N ASP A 79 -10.04 -8.04 -7.54
CA ASP A 79 -10.18 -6.89 -8.46
C ASP A 79 -9.16 -5.81 -8.18
N VAL A 80 -8.82 -5.62 -6.91
CA VAL A 80 -7.84 -4.63 -6.48
C VAL A 80 -6.86 -5.29 -5.50
N LEU A 81 -5.58 -5.02 -5.69
CA LEU A 81 -4.54 -5.29 -4.70
C LEU A 81 -4.01 -3.96 -4.17
N VAL A 82 -4.03 -3.78 -2.85
CA VAL A 82 -3.38 -2.67 -2.16
C VAL A 82 -2.11 -3.19 -1.47
N ASN A 83 -0.96 -2.96 -2.08
CA ASN A 83 0.35 -3.20 -1.48
C ASN A 83 0.64 -2.10 -0.46
N ASN A 84 0.21 -2.30 0.79
CA ASN A 84 0.39 -1.33 1.87
C ASN A 84 1.45 -1.78 2.89
N ALA A 85 1.67 -3.07 3.09
CA ALA A 85 2.69 -3.56 4.03
C ALA A 85 4.05 -2.88 3.79
N GLY A 86 4.65 -2.35 4.85
CA GLY A 86 5.90 -1.61 4.74
C GLY A 86 6.52 -1.28 6.09
N ILE A 87 7.81 -1.02 6.10
CA ILE A 87 8.60 -0.61 7.28
C ILE A 87 9.55 0.53 6.92
N THR A 88 9.89 1.36 7.92
CA THR A 88 10.90 2.44 7.75
C THR A 88 12.33 2.01 8.03
N GLY A 89 12.51 0.83 8.64
CA GLY A 89 13.79 0.41 9.20
C GLY A 89 13.99 0.90 10.64
N SER A 90 15.25 1.07 11.07
CA SER A 90 15.61 1.57 12.40
C SER A 90 15.07 2.97 12.67
N GLN A 91 14.72 3.25 13.92
CA GLN A 91 14.37 4.61 14.35
C GLN A 91 15.59 5.55 14.34
N GLN A 92 16.80 5.00 14.48
CA GLN A 92 18.02 5.78 14.36
C GLN A 92 18.26 6.18 12.90
N ALA A 93 18.57 7.47 12.70
CA ALA A 93 19.01 7.95 11.39
C ALA A 93 20.44 7.49 11.15
N THR A 94 20.67 6.78 10.04
CA THR A 94 22.00 6.30 9.64
C THR A 94 22.33 6.75 8.23
N ARG A 95 23.56 7.22 8.01
CA ARG A 95 24.08 7.51 6.68
C ARG A 95 24.31 6.20 5.93
N CYS A 96 24.50 6.28 4.62
CA CYS A 96 24.65 5.10 3.78
C CYS A 96 25.74 4.13 4.26
N HIS A 97 26.94 4.65 4.64
CA HIS A 97 28.06 3.84 5.11
C HIS A 97 27.88 3.30 6.54
N GLU A 98 26.92 3.83 7.29
CA GLU A 98 26.59 3.43 8.67
C GLU A 98 25.42 2.44 8.71
N THR A 99 24.65 2.35 7.63
CA THR A 99 23.46 1.49 7.58
C THR A 99 23.87 0.02 7.53
N PRO A 100 23.46 -0.81 8.50
CA PRO A 100 23.77 -2.24 8.46
C PRO A 100 23.16 -2.92 7.23
N VAL A 101 23.91 -3.82 6.58
CA VAL A 101 23.42 -4.58 5.42
C VAL A 101 22.15 -5.35 5.78
N ALA A 102 22.06 -5.96 6.96
CA ALA A 102 20.87 -6.66 7.42
C ALA A 102 19.62 -5.75 7.50
N GLU A 103 19.79 -4.46 7.85
CA GLU A 103 18.68 -3.52 7.84
C GLU A 103 18.28 -3.16 6.41
N TRP A 104 19.24 -2.92 5.54
CA TRP A 104 19.00 -2.71 4.12
C TRP A 104 18.19 -3.87 3.53
N ASP A 105 18.65 -5.11 3.74
CA ASP A 105 18.00 -6.32 3.23
C ASP A 105 16.57 -6.47 3.77
N ARG A 106 16.37 -6.25 5.07
CA ARG A 106 15.05 -6.34 5.70
C ARG A 106 14.07 -5.30 5.15
N VAL A 107 14.51 -4.04 4.97
CA VAL A 107 13.67 -2.98 4.41
C VAL A 107 13.29 -3.30 2.95
N HIS A 108 14.24 -3.79 2.15
CA HIS A 108 13.97 -4.16 0.75
C HIS A 108 13.11 -5.42 0.65
N ALA A 109 13.28 -6.39 1.55
CA ALA A 109 12.44 -7.57 1.58
C ALA A 109 10.97 -7.20 1.76
N VAL A 110 10.65 -6.31 2.72
CA VAL A 110 9.27 -5.89 2.96
C VAL A 110 8.77 -4.91 1.88
N ASN A 111 9.52 -3.83 1.63
CA ASN A 111 9.01 -2.70 0.84
C ASN A 111 9.11 -2.90 -0.68
N VAL A 112 9.93 -3.84 -1.16
CA VAL A 112 10.17 -4.08 -2.60
C VAL A 112 9.76 -5.49 -2.98
N ARG A 113 10.36 -6.50 -2.34
CA ARG A 113 10.06 -7.91 -2.66
C ARG A 113 8.60 -8.25 -2.30
N GLY A 114 8.08 -7.74 -1.18
CA GLY A 114 6.68 -7.95 -0.78
C GLY A 114 5.68 -7.50 -1.85
N PRO A 115 5.68 -6.22 -2.28
CA PRO A 115 4.84 -5.75 -3.39
C PRO A 115 5.04 -6.53 -4.70
N PHE A 116 6.27 -6.97 -5.01
CA PHE A 116 6.55 -7.82 -6.16
C PHE A 116 5.84 -9.17 -6.03
N LEU A 117 6.00 -9.88 -4.91
CA LEU A 117 5.40 -11.21 -4.70
C LEU A 117 3.87 -11.14 -4.71
N CYS A 118 3.29 -10.17 -4.00
CA CYS A 118 1.83 -10.00 -3.96
C CYS A 118 1.27 -9.66 -5.35
N SER A 119 1.92 -8.76 -6.09
CA SER A 119 1.50 -8.42 -7.46
C SER A 119 1.61 -9.62 -8.40
N ARG A 120 2.73 -10.35 -8.35
CA ARG A 120 2.96 -11.56 -9.14
C ARG A 120 1.89 -12.62 -8.88
N ALA A 121 1.45 -12.79 -7.63
CA ALA A 121 0.45 -13.80 -7.26
C ALA A 121 -0.96 -13.47 -7.77
N VAL A 122 -1.37 -12.19 -7.79
CA VAL A 122 -2.72 -11.80 -8.22
C VAL A 122 -2.84 -11.60 -9.74
N LEU A 123 -1.76 -11.23 -10.42
CA LEU A 123 -1.75 -10.89 -11.84
C LEU A 123 -2.34 -11.98 -12.76
N PRO A 124 -2.03 -13.28 -12.60
CA PRO A 124 -2.62 -14.33 -13.45
C PRO A 124 -4.16 -14.33 -13.42
N SER A 125 -4.75 -14.17 -12.23
CA SER A 125 -6.21 -14.08 -12.08
C SER A 125 -6.79 -12.82 -12.69
N MET A 126 -6.12 -11.67 -12.55
CA MET A 126 -6.53 -10.40 -13.16
C MET A 126 -6.45 -10.48 -14.68
N MET A 127 -5.36 -11.03 -15.23
CA MET A 127 -5.18 -11.22 -16.68
C MET A 127 -6.24 -12.14 -17.28
N ALA A 128 -6.57 -13.24 -16.63
CA ALA A 128 -7.61 -14.16 -17.09
C ALA A 128 -8.99 -13.49 -17.19
N ARG A 129 -9.24 -12.45 -16.41
CA ARG A 129 -10.48 -11.66 -16.43
C ARG A 129 -10.40 -10.40 -17.29
N GLY A 130 -9.22 -10.02 -17.77
CA GLY A 130 -9.00 -8.80 -18.55
C GLY A 130 -9.25 -7.50 -17.74
N THR A 131 -9.15 -7.56 -16.41
CA THR A 131 -9.36 -6.39 -15.53
C THR A 131 -8.69 -6.57 -14.19
N GLY A 132 -8.11 -5.49 -13.66
CA GLY A 132 -7.49 -5.45 -12.34
C GLY A 132 -6.88 -4.10 -12.04
N HIS A 133 -6.65 -3.82 -10.75
CA HIS A 133 -5.95 -2.61 -10.33
C HIS A 133 -4.98 -2.91 -9.18
N ILE A 134 -3.71 -2.59 -9.36
CA ILE A 134 -2.69 -2.68 -8.33
C ILE A 134 -2.41 -1.27 -7.81
N ILE A 135 -2.56 -1.06 -6.51
CA ILE A 135 -2.32 0.21 -5.82
C ILE A 135 -1.19 -0.02 -4.82
N THR A 136 -0.08 0.71 -4.95
CA THR A 136 1.06 0.55 -4.04
C THR A 136 1.20 1.79 -3.16
N ILE A 137 1.24 1.61 -1.83
CA ILE A 137 1.55 2.68 -0.89
C ILE A 137 3.06 2.88 -0.87
N VAL A 138 3.48 3.90 -1.60
CA VAL A 138 4.89 4.28 -1.72
C VAL A 138 5.27 5.27 -0.61
N SER A 139 5.53 6.48 -0.91
CA SER A 139 5.83 7.66 -0.09
C SER A 139 6.37 8.76 -0.99
N VAL A 140 6.35 10.00 -0.57
CA VAL A 140 7.17 11.06 -1.17
C VAL A 140 8.67 10.71 -1.15
N ALA A 141 9.11 9.85 -0.23
CA ALA A 141 10.46 9.29 -0.21
C ALA A 141 10.83 8.49 -1.47
N GLY A 142 9.86 8.16 -2.32
CA GLY A 142 10.12 7.52 -3.61
C GLY A 142 10.73 8.46 -4.66
N PHE A 143 10.70 9.78 -4.45
CA PHE A 143 11.23 10.79 -5.39
C PHE A 143 11.92 11.97 -4.71
N ILE A 144 11.83 12.14 -3.39
CA ILE A 144 12.66 13.07 -2.62
C ILE A 144 13.44 12.31 -1.54
N ALA A 145 14.67 12.74 -1.26
CA ALA A 145 15.51 12.07 -0.28
C ALA A 145 15.33 12.65 1.13
N PHE A 146 15.36 11.76 2.12
CA PHE A 146 15.39 12.15 3.54
C PHE A 146 16.73 11.80 4.17
N PRO A 147 17.35 12.72 4.91
CA PRO A 147 18.61 12.45 5.60
C PRO A 147 18.52 11.24 6.53
N GLY A 148 19.53 10.38 6.48
CA GLY A 148 19.62 9.19 7.34
C GLY A 148 18.57 8.10 7.09
N ARG A 149 18.01 8.02 5.88
CA ARG A 149 16.97 7.06 5.50
C ARG A 149 17.25 6.36 4.17
N CYS A 150 18.53 6.07 3.87
CA CYS A 150 18.90 5.58 2.55
C CYS A 150 18.21 4.26 2.16
N ALA A 151 18.10 3.29 3.09
CA ALA A 151 17.42 2.02 2.81
C ALA A 151 15.92 2.23 2.50
N TYR A 152 15.24 3.04 3.32
CA TYR A 152 13.83 3.36 3.11
C TYR A 152 13.59 4.12 1.80
N THR A 153 14.35 5.20 1.58
CA THR A 153 14.23 6.04 0.37
C THR A 153 14.46 5.21 -0.89
N ALA A 154 15.54 4.42 -0.92
CA ALA A 154 15.84 3.54 -2.04
C ALA A 154 14.70 2.52 -2.28
N SER A 155 14.17 1.90 -1.21
CA SER A 155 13.09 0.93 -1.31
C SER A 155 11.80 1.54 -1.86
N LYS A 156 11.46 2.78 -1.47
CA LYS A 156 10.26 3.47 -1.97
C LYS A 156 10.43 3.93 -3.43
N GLY A 157 11.64 4.33 -3.83
CA GLY A 157 11.96 4.54 -5.25
C GLY A 157 11.81 3.27 -6.10
N ALA A 158 12.31 2.14 -5.59
CA ALA A 158 12.16 0.85 -6.25
C ALA A 158 10.69 0.42 -6.37
N ALA A 159 9.89 0.57 -5.30
CA ALA A 159 8.45 0.26 -5.32
C ALA A 159 7.67 1.14 -6.31
N LEU A 160 8.05 2.42 -6.45
CA LEU A 160 7.47 3.31 -7.46
C LEU A 160 7.76 2.84 -8.88
N MET A 161 9.01 2.47 -9.15
CA MET A 161 9.40 1.97 -10.48
C MET A 161 8.80 0.59 -10.79
N LEU A 162 8.67 -0.29 -9.79
CA LEU A 162 7.93 -1.55 -9.95
C LEU A 162 6.46 -1.29 -10.35
N THR A 163 5.80 -0.34 -9.69
CA THR A 163 4.42 0.04 -10.02
C THR A 163 4.31 0.54 -11.47
N ARG A 164 5.26 1.34 -11.94
CA ARG A 164 5.30 1.82 -13.33
C ARG A 164 5.56 0.70 -14.32
N SER A 165 6.47 -0.23 -14.00
CA SER A 165 6.73 -1.41 -14.83
C SER A 165 5.46 -2.24 -15.02
N ILE A 166 4.76 -2.57 -13.92
CA ILE A 166 3.49 -3.30 -13.98
C ILE A 166 2.45 -2.52 -14.82
N ALA A 167 2.38 -1.21 -14.67
CA ALA A 167 1.44 -0.38 -15.43
C ALA A 167 1.67 -0.48 -16.95
N VAL A 168 2.93 -0.48 -17.39
CA VAL A 168 3.30 -0.57 -18.80
C VAL A 168 3.11 -1.98 -19.35
N ASP A 169 3.58 -2.99 -18.60
CA ASP A 169 3.59 -4.38 -19.05
C ASP A 169 2.18 -4.98 -19.19
N TYR A 170 1.24 -4.55 -18.33
CA TYR A 170 -0.09 -5.17 -18.22
C TYR A 170 -1.25 -4.28 -18.68
N ALA A 171 -0.98 -3.06 -19.18
CA ALA A 171 -2.05 -2.16 -19.66
C ALA A 171 -2.89 -2.79 -20.78
N ALA A 172 -2.25 -3.47 -21.73
CA ALA A 172 -2.93 -4.15 -22.83
C ALA A 172 -3.81 -5.34 -22.37
N ALA A 173 -3.53 -5.88 -21.18
CA ALA A 173 -4.34 -6.90 -20.53
C ALA A 173 -5.49 -6.32 -19.67
N GLY A 174 -5.74 -5.00 -19.73
CA GLY A 174 -6.79 -4.32 -18.97
C GLY A 174 -6.46 -4.11 -17.50
N ILE A 175 -5.17 -4.20 -17.11
CA ILE A 175 -4.73 -4.04 -15.72
C ILE A 175 -4.06 -2.67 -15.58
N ARG A 176 -4.42 -1.96 -14.50
CA ARG A 176 -3.81 -0.69 -14.12
C ARG A 176 -2.94 -0.86 -12.89
N ALA A 177 -1.91 -0.06 -12.76
CA ALA A 177 -1.11 0.02 -11.54
C ALA A 177 -0.79 1.49 -11.24
N ASN A 178 -1.07 1.94 -10.02
CA ASN A 178 -0.79 3.29 -9.56
C ASN A 178 -0.19 3.28 -8.16
N ALA A 179 0.52 4.34 -7.81
CA ALA A 179 1.05 4.53 -6.47
C ALA A 179 0.25 5.62 -5.73
N VAL A 180 0.07 5.44 -4.43
CA VAL A 180 -0.25 6.55 -3.51
C VAL A 180 1.04 6.90 -2.79
N CYS A 181 1.38 8.19 -2.74
CA CYS A 181 2.63 8.70 -2.19
C CYS A 181 2.35 9.64 -1.02
N PRO A 182 2.16 9.11 0.21
CA PRO A 182 1.94 9.93 1.39
C PRO A 182 3.17 10.77 1.76
N GLY A 183 2.93 11.94 2.34
CA GLY A 183 3.89 12.66 3.16
C GLY A 183 3.99 12.05 4.56
N MET A 184 4.02 12.92 5.60
CA MET A 184 4.03 12.46 6.99
C MET A 184 2.59 12.19 7.46
N VAL A 185 2.35 10.96 7.93
CA VAL A 185 1.06 10.47 8.44
C VAL A 185 1.24 9.99 9.88
N TYR A 186 0.32 10.31 10.78
CA TYR A 186 0.33 9.80 12.15
C TYR A 186 -0.16 8.35 12.18
N THR A 187 0.74 7.42 12.46
CA THR A 187 0.51 5.97 12.50
C THR A 187 1.37 5.33 13.58
N PRO A 188 1.16 4.06 13.95
CA PRO A 188 2.09 3.35 14.84
C PRO A 188 3.55 3.35 14.35
N MET A 189 3.78 3.45 13.05
CA MET A 189 5.12 3.54 12.44
C MET A 189 5.83 4.87 12.75
N THR A 190 5.08 5.96 12.95
CA THR A 190 5.59 7.33 13.09
C THR A 190 5.34 7.94 14.47
N SER A 191 4.50 7.33 15.31
CA SER A 191 4.12 7.83 16.64
C SER A 191 5.32 8.08 17.54
N TRP A 192 6.33 7.19 17.53
CA TRP A 192 7.57 7.35 18.32
C TRP A 192 8.23 8.73 18.13
N ARG A 193 8.06 9.35 16.96
CA ARG A 193 8.57 10.69 16.62
C ARG A 193 7.50 11.77 16.83
N LEU A 194 6.27 11.51 16.42
CA LEU A 194 5.20 12.51 16.40
C LEU A 194 4.55 12.72 17.78
N ASP A 195 4.79 11.82 18.74
CA ASP A 195 4.38 12.00 20.14
C ASP A 195 5.34 12.91 20.92
N GLN A 196 6.49 13.27 20.30
CA GLN A 196 7.45 14.22 20.86
C GLN A 196 7.15 15.62 20.28
N PRO A 197 6.72 16.62 21.11
CA PRO A 197 6.24 17.90 20.60
C PRO A 197 7.24 18.64 19.70
N ASP A 198 8.52 18.66 20.09
CA ASP A 198 9.57 19.36 19.33
C ASP A 198 9.84 18.69 17.97
N LEU A 199 9.84 17.35 17.94
CA LEU A 199 10.03 16.61 16.70
C LEU A 199 8.81 16.70 15.79
N ARG A 200 7.61 16.77 16.37
CA ARG A 200 6.38 16.99 15.65
C ARG A 200 6.36 18.38 15.01
N ALA A 201 6.65 19.43 15.79
CA ALA A 201 6.73 20.79 15.28
C ALA A 201 7.73 20.92 14.12
N ALA A 202 8.94 20.36 14.26
CA ALA A 202 9.95 20.35 13.21
C ALA A 202 9.53 19.58 11.93
N VAL A 203 8.58 18.65 12.03
CA VAL A 203 7.99 17.99 10.87
C VAL A 203 6.91 18.86 10.24
N GLU A 204 6.01 19.43 11.07
CA GLU A 204 4.87 20.23 10.62
C GLU A 204 5.33 21.53 9.95
N ASP A 205 6.43 22.14 10.41
CA ASP A 205 7.07 23.32 9.78
C ASP A 205 7.50 23.09 8.32
N ARG A 206 7.68 21.82 7.92
CA ARG A 206 8.06 21.44 6.56
C ARG A 206 6.87 21.07 5.69
N ILE A 207 5.66 21.14 6.22
CA ILE A 207 4.43 20.80 5.52
C ILE A 207 3.64 22.10 5.29
N PRO A 208 3.44 22.55 4.04
CA PRO A 208 2.70 23.79 3.77
C PRO A 208 1.29 23.85 4.39
N VAL A 209 0.61 22.71 4.51
CA VAL A 209 -0.71 22.62 5.20
C VAL A 209 -0.58 22.78 6.72
N GLY A 210 0.63 22.76 7.30
CA GLY A 210 0.91 23.02 8.71
C GLY A 210 0.56 21.90 9.68
N ARG A 211 0.29 20.70 9.20
CA ARG A 211 0.00 19.53 10.05
C ARG A 211 0.39 18.21 9.38
N VAL A 212 0.54 17.18 10.18
CA VAL A 212 0.63 15.80 9.68
C VAL A 212 -0.76 15.31 9.24
N ALA A 213 -0.79 14.36 8.30
CA ALA A 213 -2.02 13.72 7.87
C ALA A 213 -2.47 12.64 8.88
N VAL A 214 -3.76 12.30 8.83
CA VAL A 214 -4.31 11.10 9.48
C VAL A 214 -4.44 9.95 8.47
N PRO A 215 -4.45 8.68 8.91
CA PRO A 215 -4.53 7.52 8.01
C PRO A 215 -5.73 7.54 7.06
N GLU A 216 -6.84 8.10 7.49
CA GLU A 216 -8.10 8.21 6.74
C GLU A 216 -7.94 9.07 5.47
N GLU A 217 -7.10 10.10 5.49
CA GLU A 217 -6.84 10.95 4.32
C GLU A 217 -6.10 10.18 3.22
N ILE A 218 -5.28 9.21 3.60
CA ILE A 218 -4.61 8.31 2.64
C ILE A 218 -5.58 7.22 2.16
N ALA A 219 -6.42 6.71 3.06
CA ALA A 219 -7.46 5.74 2.70
C ALA A 219 -8.45 6.32 1.66
N ASP A 220 -8.79 7.61 1.75
CA ASP A 220 -9.63 8.31 0.77
C ASP A 220 -8.99 8.31 -0.63
N ALA A 221 -7.69 8.55 -0.72
CA ALA A 221 -6.96 8.50 -1.98
C ALA A 221 -6.94 7.07 -2.57
N VAL A 222 -6.74 6.05 -1.71
CA VAL A 222 -6.82 4.65 -2.14
C VAL A 222 -8.22 4.30 -2.62
N ALA A 223 -9.27 4.70 -1.89
CA ALA A 223 -10.66 4.45 -2.25
C ALA A 223 -11.03 5.12 -3.59
N LEU A 224 -10.54 6.33 -3.84
CA LEU A 224 -10.71 7.00 -5.13
C LEU A 224 -10.10 6.19 -6.29
N LEU A 225 -8.88 5.67 -6.12
CA LEU A 225 -8.24 4.81 -7.12
C LEU A 225 -9.00 3.49 -7.29
N ALA A 226 -9.36 2.83 -6.19
CA ALA A 226 -10.07 1.55 -6.19
C ALA A 226 -11.47 1.64 -6.85
N SER A 227 -12.13 2.80 -6.75
CA SER A 227 -13.48 3.02 -7.31
C SER A 227 -13.58 2.87 -8.83
N GLY A 228 -12.47 2.82 -9.56
CA GLY A 228 -12.43 2.76 -11.02
C GLY A 228 -12.77 4.06 -11.74
N ARG A 229 -13.18 5.14 -11.04
CA ARG A 229 -13.54 6.43 -11.66
C ARG A 229 -12.39 7.08 -12.43
N LEU A 230 -11.14 6.75 -12.10
CA LEU A 230 -9.95 7.23 -12.81
C LEU A 230 -9.46 6.16 -13.81
N GLY A 231 -10.34 5.68 -14.69
CA GLY A 231 -10.06 4.56 -15.59
C GLY A 231 -8.93 4.79 -16.60
N TYR A 232 -8.56 6.04 -16.90
CA TYR A 232 -7.47 6.39 -17.82
C TYR A 232 -6.13 6.63 -17.10
N MET A 233 -6.08 6.46 -15.75
CA MET A 233 -4.87 6.65 -14.95
C MET A 233 -4.18 5.29 -14.72
N THR A 234 -2.93 5.16 -15.19
CA THR A 234 -2.02 4.05 -14.89
C THR A 234 -0.57 4.55 -14.85
N GLY A 235 0.28 3.95 -14.03
CA GLY A 235 1.68 4.35 -13.82
C GLY A 235 1.87 5.65 -13.03
N HIS A 236 0.81 6.20 -12.44
CA HIS A 236 0.82 7.54 -11.82
C HIS A 236 1.11 7.48 -10.31
N PRO A 237 2.01 8.35 -9.79
CA PRO A 237 2.16 8.59 -8.36
C PRO A 237 1.16 9.66 -7.90
N LEU A 238 0.09 9.26 -7.23
CA LEU A 238 -0.85 10.17 -6.58
C LEU A 238 -0.25 10.66 -5.26
N VAL A 239 0.23 11.89 -5.24
CA VAL A 239 0.87 12.50 -4.08
C VAL A 239 -0.18 13.05 -3.11
N VAL A 240 -0.05 12.70 -1.82
CA VAL A 240 -0.93 13.15 -0.73
C VAL A 240 -0.04 13.52 0.46
N ASP A 241 0.53 14.73 0.44
CA ASP A 241 1.63 15.10 1.32
C ASP A 241 1.52 16.50 1.96
N GLY A 242 0.38 17.17 1.81
CA GLY A 242 0.17 18.53 2.32
C GLY A 242 1.07 19.58 1.69
N GLY A 243 1.62 19.30 0.49
CA GLY A 243 2.53 20.18 -0.23
C GLY A 243 4.00 20.01 0.12
N MET A 244 4.37 19.01 0.96
CA MET A 244 5.75 18.82 1.42
C MET A 244 6.76 18.64 0.26
N SER A 245 6.38 18.04 -0.84
CA SER A 245 7.26 17.81 -2.00
C SER A 245 7.15 18.87 -3.11
N ALA A 246 6.34 19.89 -2.91
CA ALA A 246 6.18 21.00 -3.86
C ALA A 246 7.15 22.15 -3.60
N LEU A 247 7.92 22.12 -2.50
CA LEU A 247 8.90 23.13 -2.08
C LEU A 247 10.28 22.86 -2.67
#